data_8c81fe75369288cb6fd7ff1dabfb9474
#
_entry.id   8c81fe75369288cb6fd7ff1dabfb9474
#
_cell.length_a   1.000
_cell.length_b   1.000
_cell.length_c   1.000
_cell.angle_alpha   90.00
_cell.angle_beta   90.00
_cell.angle_gamma   90.00
#
_symmetry.space_group_name_H-M   'P 1'
#
loop_
_entity.id
_entity.type
_entity.pdbx_description
1 polymer ?
#
loop_
_entity_poly.entity_id
_entity_poly.type
_entity_poly.pdbx_seq_one_letter_code
_entity_poly.pdbx_strand_id
1 'polypeptide(L)'
;LNRFSLAQAYFEDGDYDEAIVHLTICTNKRSDWMVASLLLGKALIESGQKKEACIPLRQTIVLARDQGHEDPEQEAALLLAECT
;
A
#
# COMPACT_ATOMS: atom_id res chain seq x y z
N LEU A 1 -0.06 14.87 14.29
CA LEU A 1 0.11 13.58 13.65
C LEU A 1 -0.46 13.64 12.24
N ASN A 2 0.35 13.36 11.22
CA ASN A 2 -0.17 13.41 9.86
C ASN A 2 -0.96 12.12 9.53
N ARG A 3 -1.72 12.19 8.44
CA ARG A 3 -2.62 11.09 8.08
C ARG A 3 -1.87 9.78 7.81
N PHE A 4 -0.70 9.85 7.18
CA PHE A 4 0.07 8.66 6.88
C PHE A 4 0.60 8.00 8.17
N SER A 5 1.09 8.79 9.11
CA SER A 5 1.55 8.27 10.41
C SER A 5 0.40 7.63 11.18
N LEU A 6 -0.78 8.22 11.10
CA LEU A 6 -1.98 7.66 11.72
C LEU A 6 -2.32 6.31 11.08
N ALA A 7 -2.25 6.23 9.75
CA ALA A 7 -2.50 4.99 9.03
C ALA A 7 -1.51 3.90 9.43
N GLN A 8 -0.23 4.25 9.58
CA GLN A 8 0.79 3.29 10.04
C GLN A 8 0.47 2.76 11.43
N ALA A 9 0.03 3.64 12.33
CA ALA A 9 -0.33 3.22 13.69
C ALA A 9 -1.51 2.25 13.66
N TYR A 10 -2.53 2.53 12.88
CA TYR A 10 -3.66 1.61 12.73
C TYR A 10 -3.21 0.26 12.16
N PHE A 11 -2.35 0.30 11.14
CA PHE A 11 -1.83 -0.93 10.54
C PHE A 11 -1.08 -1.78 11.57
N GLU A 12 -0.22 -1.16 12.36
CA GLU A 12 0.57 -1.87 13.37
C GLU A 12 -0.31 -2.45 14.49
N ASP A 13 -1.43 -1.79 14.77
CA ASP A 13 -2.40 -2.27 15.76
C ASP A 13 -3.33 -3.35 15.21
N GLY A 14 -3.23 -3.67 13.92
CA GLY A 14 -4.11 -4.65 13.29
C GLY A 14 -5.46 -4.08 12.90
N ASP A 15 -5.64 -2.77 12.97
CA ASP A 15 -6.88 -2.10 12.56
C ASP A 15 -6.77 -1.72 11.09
N TYR A 16 -6.86 -2.75 10.24
CA TYR A 16 -6.61 -2.61 8.81
C TYR A 16 -7.67 -1.79 8.09
N ASP A 17 -8.92 -1.87 8.53
CA ASP A 17 -10.01 -1.10 7.91
C ASP A 17 -9.76 0.40 8.05
N GLU A 18 -9.38 0.85 9.23
CA GLU A 18 -9.05 2.26 9.45
C GLU A 18 -7.79 2.66 8.69
N ALA A 19 -6.78 1.78 8.67
CA ALA A 19 -5.58 2.05 7.89
C ALA A 19 -5.91 2.24 6.41
N ILE A 20 -6.79 1.41 5.85
CA ILE A 20 -7.22 1.50 4.46
C ILE A 20 -7.88 2.86 4.16
N VAL A 21 -8.77 3.32 5.05
CA VAL A 21 -9.45 4.60 4.87
C VAL A 21 -8.43 5.73 4.72
N HIS A 22 -7.48 5.80 5.66
CA HIS A 22 -6.48 6.88 5.66
C HIS A 22 -5.50 6.75 4.51
N LEU A 23 -5.07 5.53 4.17
CA LEU A 23 -4.14 5.30 3.06
C LEU A 23 -4.77 5.61 1.71
N THR A 24 -6.05 5.30 1.55
CA THR A 24 -6.77 5.63 0.33
C THR A 24 -6.77 7.14 0.10
N ILE A 25 -7.01 7.90 1.16
CA ILE A 25 -6.95 9.37 1.08
C ILE A 25 -5.55 9.84 0.71
N CYS A 26 -4.51 9.25 1.32
CA CYS A 26 -3.12 9.60 1.03
C CYS A 26 -2.77 9.37 -0.43
N THR A 27 -3.12 8.20 -0.97
CA THR A 27 -2.79 7.84 -2.35
C THR A 27 -3.61 8.62 -3.36
N ASN A 28 -4.83 9.02 -3.01
CA ASN A 28 -5.65 9.87 -3.87
C ASN A 28 -5.10 11.29 -3.97
N LYS A 29 -4.53 11.79 -2.87
CA LYS A 29 -3.92 13.12 -2.87
C LYS A 29 -2.56 13.14 -3.54
N ARG A 30 -1.80 12.06 -3.40
CA ARG A 30 -0.44 11.95 -3.95
C ARG A 30 -0.28 10.58 -4.60
N SER A 31 -0.58 10.52 -5.88
CA SER A 31 -0.51 9.25 -6.63
C SER A 31 0.91 8.73 -6.80
N ASP A 32 1.92 9.57 -6.57
CA ASP A 32 3.34 9.21 -6.65
C ASP A 32 3.94 8.77 -5.31
N TRP A 33 3.12 8.57 -4.30
CA TRP A 33 3.59 8.22 -2.95
C TRP A 33 3.71 6.70 -2.83
N MET A 34 4.88 6.19 -3.19
CA MET A 34 5.14 4.75 -3.27
C MET A 34 4.92 4.03 -1.94
N VAL A 35 5.41 4.60 -0.83
CA VAL A 35 5.31 3.96 0.50
C VAL A 35 3.85 3.82 0.91
N ALA A 36 3.04 4.83 0.64
CA ALA A 36 1.61 4.79 0.95
C ALA A 36 0.89 3.75 0.10
N SER A 37 1.23 3.64 -1.19
CA SER A 37 0.65 2.63 -2.08
C SER A 37 0.99 1.22 -1.62
N LEU A 38 2.24 1.00 -1.22
CA LEU A 38 2.67 -0.31 -0.73
C LEU A 38 1.95 -0.69 0.56
N LEU A 39 1.85 0.23 1.50
CA LEU A 39 1.17 -0.03 2.76
C LEU A 39 -0.33 -0.28 2.55
N LEU A 40 -0.94 0.44 1.60
CA LEU A 40 -2.34 0.22 1.24
C LEU A 40 -2.54 -1.20 0.71
N GLY A 41 -1.66 -1.66 -0.16
CA GLY A 41 -1.70 -3.02 -0.67
C GLY A 41 -1.62 -4.05 0.45
N LYS A 42 -0.69 -3.86 1.39
CA LYS A 42 -0.53 -4.74 2.54
C LYS A 42 -1.78 -4.76 3.41
N ALA A 43 -2.35 -3.59 3.68
CA ALA A 43 -3.55 -3.49 4.53
C ALA A 43 -4.74 -4.19 3.87
N LEU A 44 -4.88 -4.05 2.56
CA LEU A 44 -5.97 -4.72 1.83
C LEU A 44 -5.82 -6.24 1.87
N ILE A 45 -4.59 -6.77 1.75
CA ILE A 45 -4.34 -8.20 1.88
C ILE A 45 -4.72 -8.68 3.27
N GLU A 46 -4.25 -7.97 4.30
CA GLU A 46 -4.50 -8.36 5.69
C GLU A 46 -5.98 -8.32 6.06
N SER A 47 -6.75 -7.43 5.41
CA SER A 47 -8.19 -7.34 5.65
C SER A 47 -9.01 -8.31 4.79
N GLY A 48 -8.34 -9.17 4.01
CA GLY A 48 -9.02 -10.15 3.17
C GLY A 48 -9.46 -9.63 1.81
N GLN A 49 -9.01 -8.43 1.42
CA GLN A 49 -9.41 -7.80 0.16
C GLN A 49 -8.29 -7.93 -0.87
N LYS A 50 -7.90 -9.16 -1.18
CA LYS A 50 -6.75 -9.43 -2.05
C LYS A 50 -6.92 -8.88 -3.46
N LYS A 51 -8.12 -8.96 -4.02
CA LYS A 51 -8.36 -8.43 -5.38
C LYS A 51 -8.14 -6.93 -5.43
N GLU A 52 -8.64 -6.23 -4.43
CA GLU A 52 -8.50 -4.77 -4.35
C GLU A 52 -7.04 -4.36 -4.14
N ALA A 53 -6.25 -5.23 -3.52
CA ALA A 53 -4.82 -4.96 -3.28
C ALA A 53 -4.01 -4.91 -4.57
N CYS A 54 -4.46 -5.54 -5.64
CA CYS A 54 -3.72 -5.57 -6.91
C CYS A 54 -3.46 -4.18 -7.46
N ILE A 55 -4.41 -3.26 -7.33
CA ILE A 55 -4.27 -1.90 -7.89
C ILE A 55 -3.13 -1.14 -7.20
N PRO A 56 -3.12 -0.95 -5.87
CA PRO A 56 -2.01 -0.23 -5.24
C PRO A 56 -0.68 -0.97 -5.34
N LEU A 57 -0.68 -2.30 -5.40
CA LEU A 57 0.57 -3.04 -5.55
C LEU A 57 1.18 -2.83 -6.94
N ARG A 58 0.37 -2.82 -8.00
CA ARG A 58 0.87 -2.51 -9.34
C ARG A 58 1.39 -1.08 -9.41
N GLN A 59 0.68 -0.15 -8.77
CA GLN A 59 1.13 1.24 -8.70
C GLN A 59 2.48 1.34 -7.98
N THR A 60 2.67 0.59 -6.90
CA THR A 60 3.93 0.54 -6.17
C THR A 60 5.07 0.09 -7.08
N ILE A 61 4.83 -0.95 -7.91
CA ILE A 61 5.85 -1.46 -8.82
C ILE A 61 6.26 -0.37 -9.83
N VAL A 62 5.29 0.29 -10.42
CA VAL A 62 5.55 1.37 -11.38
C VAL A 62 6.37 2.48 -10.75
N LEU A 63 5.94 2.95 -9.57
CA LEU A 63 6.63 4.03 -8.87
C LEU A 63 8.04 3.63 -8.44
N ALA A 64 8.20 2.39 -7.96
CA ALA A 64 9.49 1.90 -7.52
C ALA A 64 10.48 1.82 -8.69
N ARG A 65 10.02 1.38 -9.85
CA ARG A 65 10.86 1.34 -11.06
C ARG A 65 11.27 2.74 -11.49
N ASP A 66 10.30 3.66 -11.54
CA ASP A 66 10.57 5.03 -11.95
C ASP A 66 11.55 5.73 -11.00
N GLN A 67 11.49 5.41 -9.72
CA GLN A 67 12.32 6.03 -8.69
C GLN A 67 13.60 5.24 -8.38
N GLY A 68 13.79 4.08 -9.02
CA GLY A 68 14.99 3.27 -8.84
C GLY A 68 15.08 2.54 -7.50
N HIS A 69 13.95 2.16 -6.92
CA HIS A 69 13.89 1.45 -5.63
C HIS A 69 13.56 -0.02 -5.84
N GLU A 70 14.58 -0.88 -5.83
CA GLU A 70 14.42 -2.32 -6.07
C GLU A 70 13.67 -3.04 -4.96
N ASP A 71 13.95 -2.72 -3.69
CA ASP A 71 13.35 -3.44 -2.56
C ASP A 71 11.82 -3.32 -2.53
N PRO A 72 11.24 -2.11 -2.60
CA PRO A 72 9.78 -2.01 -2.67
C PRO A 72 9.19 -2.61 -3.94
N GLU A 73 9.93 -2.56 -5.07
CA GLU A 73 9.48 -3.20 -6.30
C GLU A 73 9.33 -4.70 -6.11
N GLN A 74 10.35 -5.35 -5.55
CA GLN A 74 10.34 -6.79 -5.30
C GLN A 74 9.28 -7.18 -4.27
N GLU A 75 9.18 -6.42 -3.20
CA GLU A 75 8.16 -6.67 -2.17
C GLU A 75 6.76 -6.61 -2.76
N ALA A 76 6.47 -5.58 -3.54
CA ALA A 76 5.16 -5.43 -4.17
C ALA A 76 4.89 -6.56 -5.17
N ALA A 77 5.90 -6.98 -5.93
CA ALA A 77 5.75 -8.07 -6.89
C ALA A 77 5.40 -9.39 -6.20
N LEU A 78 6.07 -9.69 -5.08
CA LEU A 78 5.79 -10.89 -4.31
C LEU A 78 4.36 -10.87 -3.74
N LEU A 79 3.95 -9.73 -3.19
CA LEU A 79 2.60 -9.57 -2.66
C LEU A 79 1.55 -9.65 -3.76
N LEU A 80 1.83 -9.07 -4.93
CA LEU A 80 0.91 -9.11 -6.06
C LEU A 80 0.69 -10.55 -6.53
N ALA A 81 1.73 -11.38 -6.51
CA ALA A 81 1.61 -12.80 -6.86
C ALA A 81 0.64 -13.53 -5.95
N GLU A 82 0.53 -13.13 -4.67
CA GLU A 82 -0.43 -13.71 -3.73
C GLU A 82 -1.87 -13.31 -4.04
N CYS A 83 -2.06 -12.23 -4.80
CA CYS A 83 -3.38 -11.67 -5.09
C CYS A 83 -3.98 -12.15 -6.40
N THR A 84 -3.21 -12.84 -7.20
CA THR A 84 -3.64 -13.28 -8.55
C THR A 84 -3.84 -14.76 -8.67
#